data_4ab6ebf469347bacbc26d2195f2312c7
#
_entry.id   4ab6ebf469347bacbc26d2195f2312c7
#
_cell.length_a   1.000
_cell.length_b   1.000
_cell.length_c   1.000
_cell.angle_alpha   90.00
_cell.angle_beta   90.00
_cell.angle_gamma   90.00
#
_symmetry.space_group_name_H-M   'P 1'
#
loop_
_entity.id
_entity.type
_entity.pdbx_description
1 polymer ?
#
loop_
_entity_poly.entity_id
_entity_poly.type
_entity_poly.pdbx_seq_one_letter_code
_entity_poly.pdbx_strand_id
1 'polypeptide(L)'
;TSLVKYSVIDIQNKQSPLVKHDIYFEGNYNTARLVDGTVRSITHYSSNIQGLNYYPDLPSEYWNLDDENQKMEIWNRSLLETFSINRDRILSLSLEDFVPMRYVMTDQGSVVTLPYSEEECVEYSASSDSVARGFLTIATMDLTNHNMIMEVDHIGSSWANVYSSQNALVFAEPTNDWWWFWGNDDYEDATNIHVFDISDPGSTTYLASGRVLGTVQD
;
A
#
# COMPACT_ATOMS: atom_id res chain seq x y z
N THR A 1 2.23 -8.94 10.91
CA THR A 1 2.22 -8.63 9.46
C THR A 1 1.46 -9.72 8.72
N SER A 2 0.54 -9.36 7.81
CA SER A 2 -0.10 -10.29 6.88
C SER A 2 0.82 -10.52 5.69
N LEU A 3 0.84 -11.75 5.17
CA LEU A 3 1.60 -12.10 3.97
C LEU A 3 0.68 -12.72 2.94
N VAL A 4 0.85 -12.33 1.68
CA VAL A 4 0.20 -12.95 0.52
C VAL A 4 1.21 -13.83 -0.18
N LYS A 5 0.88 -15.12 -0.31
CA LYS A 5 1.73 -16.11 -0.98
C LYS A 5 1.33 -16.25 -2.44
N TYR A 6 2.30 -16.17 -3.32
CA TYR A 6 2.18 -16.52 -4.74
C TYR A 6 2.97 -17.79 -5.02
N SER A 7 2.28 -18.79 -5.57
CA SER A 7 2.91 -20.05 -5.98
C SER A 7 2.81 -20.22 -7.49
N VAL A 8 3.92 -20.40 -8.14
CA VAL A 8 3.97 -20.79 -9.55
C VAL A 8 4.19 -22.30 -9.64
N ILE A 9 3.25 -22.96 -10.30
CA ILE A 9 3.20 -24.41 -10.38
C ILE A 9 3.33 -24.86 -11.84
N ASP A 10 4.33 -25.68 -12.11
CA ASP A 10 4.46 -26.37 -13.39
C ASP A 10 3.48 -27.55 -13.42
N ILE A 11 2.58 -27.51 -14.40
CA ILE A 11 1.56 -28.53 -14.63
C ILE A 11 1.74 -29.30 -15.94
N GLN A 12 2.94 -29.26 -16.54
CA GLN A 12 3.22 -30.05 -17.76
C GLN A 12 2.95 -31.53 -17.51
N ASN A 13 3.34 -32.05 -16.35
CA ASN A 13 2.88 -33.33 -15.87
C ASN A 13 1.73 -33.16 -14.88
N LYS A 14 0.49 -33.26 -15.34
CA LYS A 14 -0.72 -33.09 -14.52
C LYS A 14 -0.84 -34.10 -13.37
N GLN A 15 -0.16 -35.24 -13.44
CA GLN A 15 -0.16 -36.26 -12.39
C GLN A 15 0.87 -35.97 -11.30
N SER A 16 1.84 -35.09 -11.58
CA SER A 16 2.87 -34.69 -10.63
C SER A 16 3.22 -33.21 -10.84
N PRO A 17 2.33 -32.30 -10.41
CA PRO A 17 2.60 -30.86 -10.48
C PRO A 17 3.80 -30.51 -9.59
N LEU A 18 4.63 -29.58 -10.06
CA LEU A 18 5.84 -29.14 -9.37
C LEU A 18 5.76 -27.65 -9.05
N VAL A 19 5.87 -27.30 -7.78
CA VAL A 19 6.04 -25.89 -7.39
C VAL A 19 7.42 -25.40 -7.85
N LYS A 20 7.45 -24.37 -8.66
CA LYS A 20 8.68 -23.75 -9.15
C LYS A 20 9.14 -22.61 -8.27
N HIS A 21 8.21 -21.76 -7.86
CA HIS A 21 8.50 -20.57 -7.07
C HIS A 21 7.40 -20.33 -6.05
N ASP A 22 7.80 -19.97 -4.86
CA ASP A 22 6.94 -19.45 -3.78
C ASP A 22 7.50 -18.11 -3.33
N ILE A 23 6.73 -17.03 -3.51
CA ILE A 23 7.10 -15.68 -3.11
C ILE A 23 6.01 -15.14 -2.21
N TYR A 24 6.40 -14.39 -1.19
CA TYR A 24 5.50 -13.79 -0.23
C TYR A 24 5.66 -12.27 -0.25
N PHE A 25 4.55 -11.56 -0.31
CA PHE A 25 4.51 -10.10 -0.20
C PHE A 25 3.81 -9.70 1.08
N GLU A 26 4.32 -8.67 1.73
CA GLU A 26 3.60 -8.03 2.83
C GLU A 26 2.31 -7.39 2.36
N GLY A 27 1.28 -7.50 3.19
CA GLY A 27 -0.02 -6.89 2.95
C GLY A 27 -1.15 -7.91 2.82
N ASN A 28 -2.28 -7.39 2.37
CA ASN A 28 -3.51 -8.15 2.14
C ASN A 28 -3.79 -8.22 0.64
N TYR A 29 -4.21 -9.37 0.16
CA TYR A 29 -4.63 -9.54 -1.23
C TYR A 29 -5.84 -8.65 -1.53
N ASN A 30 -5.74 -7.87 -2.60
CA ASN A 30 -6.82 -7.07 -3.12
C ASN A 30 -7.45 -7.80 -4.32
N THR A 31 -6.70 -7.95 -5.42
CA THR A 31 -7.16 -8.62 -6.63
C THR A 31 -5.99 -9.10 -7.49
N ALA A 32 -6.28 -9.91 -8.51
CA ALA A 32 -5.33 -10.23 -9.57
C ALA A 32 -6.03 -10.32 -10.92
N ARG A 33 -5.29 -10.03 -11.98
CA ARG A 33 -5.76 -10.12 -13.37
C ARG A 33 -4.72 -10.86 -14.21
N LEU A 34 -5.21 -11.75 -15.05
CA LEU A 34 -4.41 -12.42 -16.08
C LEU A 34 -4.82 -11.86 -17.45
N VAL A 35 -3.89 -11.23 -18.12
CA VAL A 35 -4.05 -10.69 -19.48
C VAL A 35 -2.86 -11.15 -20.31
N ASP A 36 -3.12 -11.81 -21.44
CA ASP A 36 -2.11 -12.23 -22.41
C ASP A 36 -0.88 -12.98 -21.82
N GLY A 37 -1.14 -13.84 -20.83
CA GLY A 37 -0.09 -14.63 -20.17
C GLY A 37 0.63 -13.89 -19.02
N THR A 38 0.30 -12.65 -18.77
CA THR A 38 0.85 -11.86 -17.66
C THR A 38 -0.16 -11.75 -16.52
N VAL A 39 0.28 -12.09 -15.32
CA VAL A 39 -0.47 -11.85 -14.07
C VAL A 39 -0.02 -10.54 -13.46
N ARG A 40 -0.98 -9.66 -13.20
CA ARG A 40 -0.78 -8.51 -12.34
C ARG A 40 -1.59 -8.71 -11.07
N SER A 41 -0.89 -8.83 -9.96
CA SER A 41 -1.49 -9.03 -8.66
C SER A 41 -1.32 -7.79 -7.81
N ILE A 42 -2.41 -7.36 -7.18
CA ILE A 42 -2.45 -6.17 -6.35
C ILE A 42 -2.62 -6.58 -4.90
N THR A 43 -1.71 -6.10 -4.05
CA THR A 43 -1.80 -6.23 -2.60
C THR A 43 -1.83 -4.86 -1.96
N HIS A 44 -2.49 -4.74 -0.83
CA HIS A 44 -2.50 -3.53 0.00
C HIS A 44 -1.73 -3.78 1.29
N TYR A 45 -0.72 -2.97 1.52
CA TYR A 45 0.07 -2.93 2.75
C TYR A 45 -0.27 -1.68 3.54
N SER A 46 -0.69 -1.83 4.79
CA SER A 46 -0.86 -0.70 5.71
C SER A 46 0.43 -0.47 6.46
N SER A 47 1.05 0.68 6.24
CA SER A 47 2.27 1.05 6.96
C SER A 47 1.97 1.20 8.44
N ASN A 48 2.65 0.40 9.25
CA ASN A 48 2.58 0.49 10.71
C ASN A 48 3.94 0.92 11.25
N ILE A 49 4.13 2.23 11.32
CA ILE A 49 5.39 2.80 11.81
C ILE A 49 5.40 2.72 13.33
N GLN A 50 6.29 1.89 13.85
CA GLN A 50 6.46 1.75 15.29
C GLN A 50 6.97 3.04 15.93
N GLY A 51 6.36 3.42 17.06
CA GLY A 51 6.73 4.60 17.83
C GLY A 51 6.04 5.89 17.40
N LEU A 52 5.05 5.83 16.49
CA LEU A 52 4.15 6.95 16.26
C LEU A 52 3.04 6.97 17.31
N ASN A 53 2.76 8.17 17.79
CA ASN A 53 1.63 8.45 18.68
C ASN A 53 0.45 8.96 17.86
N TYR A 54 -0.63 8.21 17.81
CA TYR A 54 -1.84 8.57 17.04
C TYR A 54 -2.77 9.54 17.79
N TYR A 55 -2.52 9.73 19.08
CA TYR A 55 -3.28 10.64 19.93
C TYR A 55 -2.32 11.52 20.75
N PRO A 56 -2.69 12.77 21.05
CA PRO A 56 -1.90 13.61 21.94
C PRO A 56 -1.84 12.99 23.34
N ASP A 57 -0.67 13.05 23.95
CA ASP A 57 -0.51 12.69 25.36
C ASP A 57 -1.04 13.84 26.22
N LEU A 58 -2.23 13.63 26.78
CA LEU A 58 -2.91 14.66 27.56
C LEU A 58 -2.56 14.53 29.04
N PRO A 59 -2.15 15.61 29.69
CA PRO A 59 -1.85 15.59 31.11
C PRO A 59 -3.10 15.31 31.94
N SER A 60 -2.93 14.74 33.12
CA SER A 60 -4.05 14.29 33.98
C SER A 60 -4.99 15.42 34.39
N GLU A 61 -4.49 16.64 34.50
CA GLU A 61 -5.30 17.82 34.80
C GLU A 61 -6.32 18.15 33.71
N TYR A 62 -6.08 17.82 32.45
CA TYR A 62 -6.98 18.03 31.34
C TYR A 62 -8.39 17.50 31.63
N TRP A 63 -8.48 16.32 32.22
CA TRP A 63 -9.73 15.63 32.48
C TRP A 63 -10.56 16.25 33.63
N ASN A 64 -9.92 17.08 34.45
CA ASN A 64 -10.55 17.74 35.62
C ASN A 64 -10.86 19.23 35.38
N LEU A 65 -10.58 19.73 34.17
CA LEU A 65 -10.91 21.11 33.83
C LEU A 65 -12.38 21.24 33.45
N ASP A 66 -13.00 22.32 33.90
CA ASP A 66 -14.37 22.71 33.51
C ASP A 66 -14.35 23.77 32.39
N ASP A 67 -13.23 24.50 32.23
CA ASP A 67 -13.07 25.57 31.25
C ASP A 67 -12.65 24.97 29.87
N GLU A 68 -13.55 25.07 28.90
CA GLU A 68 -13.36 24.57 27.57
C GLU A 68 -12.21 25.29 26.80
N ASN A 69 -11.94 26.58 27.13
CA ASN A 69 -10.82 27.30 26.50
C ASN A 69 -9.48 26.74 26.99
N GLN A 70 -9.38 26.46 28.31
CA GLN A 70 -8.19 25.85 28.88
C GLN A 70 -7.97 24.41 28.33
N LYS A 71 -9.04 23.64 28.19
CA LYS A 71 -8.95 22.32 27.54
C LYS A 71 -8.44 22.44 26.11
N MET A 72 -8.97 23.37 25.33
CA MET A 72 -8.55 23.58 23.94
C MET A 72 -7.08 23.99 23.85
N GLU A 73 -6.61 24.85 24.76
CA GLU A 73 -5.21 25.26 24.81
C GLU A 73 -4.28 24.07 25.10
N ILE A 74 -4.61 23.25 26.09
CA ILE A 74 -3.84 22.05 26.44
C ILE A 74 -3.87 21.05 25.29
N TRP A 75 -5.03 20.79 24.70
CA TRP A 75 -5.18 19.91 23.55
C TRP A 75 -4.27 20.34 22.39
N ASN A 76 -4.34 21.61 21.99
CA ASN A 76 -3.54 22.14 20.88
C ASN A 76 -2.05 22.03 21.14
N ARG A 77 -1.61 22.32 22.37
CA ARG A 77 -0.21 22.17 22.77
C ARG A 77 0.25 20.73 22.68
N SER A 78 -0.49 19.79 23.30
CA SER A 78 -0.15 18.36 23.27
C SER A 78 -0.21 17.78 21.85
N LEU A 79 -1.10 18.27 21.00
CA LEU A 79 -1.16 17.88 19.59
C LEU A 79 0.10 18.33 18.83
N LEU A 80 0.56 19.56 19.04
CA LEU A 80 1.78 20.09 18.42
C LEU A 80 3.03 19.34 18.90
N GLU A 81 3.09 18.99 20.17
CA GLU A 81 4.18 18.18 20.73
C GLU A 81 4.20 16.78 20.11
N THR A 82 3.03 16.13 20.04
CA THR A 82 2.88 14.81 19.38
C THR A 82 3.27 14.87 17.91
N PHE A 83 2.84 15.90 17.19
CA PHE A 83 3.22 16.12 15.80
C PHE A 83 4.75 16.26 15.64
N SER A 84 5.40 17.02 16.52
CA SER A 84 6.86 17.18 16.48
C SER A 84 7.58 15.86 16.71
N ILE A 85 7.17 15.08 17.70
CA ILE A 85 7.74 13.76 18.01
C ILE A 85 7.57 12.80 16.82
N ASN A 86 6.36 12.74 16.26
CA ASN A 86 6.07 11.88 15.11
C ASN A 86 6.87 12.28 13.88
N ARG A 87 6.98 13.58 13.60
CA ARG A 87 7.79 14.10 12.51
C ARG A 87 9.26 13.70 12.66
N ASP A 88 9.83 13.88 13.83
CA ASP A 88 11.24 13.54 14.08
C ASP A 88 11.46 12.02 13.97
N ARG A 89 10.48 11.22 14.43
CA ARG A 89 10.48 9.77 14.23
C ARG A 89 10.47 9.40 12.75
N ILE A 90 9.56 9.96 11.96
CA ILE A 90 9.44 9.69 10.52
C ILE A 90 10.74 10.08 9.79
N LEU A 91 11.30 11.25 10.10
CA LEU A 91 12.54 11.71 9.48
C LEU A 91 13.78 10.87 9.86
N SER A 92 13.70 10.08 10.91
CA SER A 92 14.77 9.18 11.35
C SER A 92 14.72 7.81 10.66
N LEU A 93 13.67 7.50 9.91
CA LEU A 93 13.47 6.20 9.28
C LEU A 93 14.13 6.15 7.89
N SER A 94 14.51 4.95 7.48
CA SER A 94 14.92 4.65 6.11
C SER A 94 13.70 4.30 5.24
N LEU A 95 13.86 4.27 3.93
CA LEU A 95 12.79 3.85 3.02
C LEU A 95 12.31 2.43 3.33
N GLU A 96 13.21 1.54 3.72
CA GLU A 96 12.92 0.15 4.06
C GLU A 96 11.98 0.00 5.27
N ASP A 97 11.91 1.01 6.15
CA ASP A 97 10.99 1.01 7.29
C ASP A 97 9.53 1.30 6.89
N PHE A 98 9.32 1.82 5.67
CA PHE A 98 7.99 2.24 5.19
C PHE A 98 7.39 1.30 4.16
N VAL A 99 8.24 0.74 3.29
CA VAL A 99 7.79 0.02 2.11
C VAL A 99 7.49 -1.44 2.44
N PRO A 100 6.53 -2.06 1.74
CA PRO A 100 6.27 -3.47 1.90
C PRO A 100 7.46 -4.31 1.44
N MET A 101 7.79 -5.32 2.21
CA MET A 101 8.86 -6.25 1.92
C MET A 101 8.34 -7.49 1.22
N ARG A 102 9.21 -8.17 0.49
CA ARG A 102 8.94 -9.49 -0.03
C ARG A 102 9.86 -10.54 0.61
N TYR A 103 9.41 -11.77 0.62
CA TYR A 103 10.09 -12.86 1.30
C TYR A 103 10.08 -14.14 0.47
N VAL A 104 11.00 -15.02 0.78
CA VAL A 104 11.06 -16.38 0.26
C VAL A 104 11.17 -17.36 1.41
N MET A 105 10.59 -18.54 1.25
CA MET A 105 10.77 -19.63 2.20
C MET A 105 12.04 -20.41 1.82
N THR A 106 12.92 -20.60 2.79
CA THR A 106 14.10 -21.44 2.63
C THR A 106 13.72 -22.93 2.68
N ASP A 107 14.60 -23.81 2.21
CA ASP A 107 14.43 -25.27 2.28
C ASP A 107 14.26 -25.78 3.73
N GLN A 108 14.70 -25.00 4.71
CA GLN A 108 14.56 -25.30 6.14
C GLN A 108 13.24 -24.80 6.74
N GLY A 109 12.36 -24.20 5.93
CA GLY A 109 11.07 -23.67 6.34
C GLY A 109 11.13 -22.30 7.03
N SER A 110 12.28 -21.62 7.00
CA SER A 110 12.42 -20.27 7.51
C SER A 110 12.03 -19.26 6.42
N VAL A 111 11.32 -18.19 6.80
CA VAL A 111 11.00 -17.06 5.92
C VAL A 111 12.11 -16.04 6.05
N VAL A 112 12.71 -15.68 4.91
CA VAL A 112 13.76 -14.68 4.84
C VAL A 112 13.39 -13.58 3.86
N THR A 113 13.83 -12.36 4.13
CA THR A 113 13.63 -11.23 3.22
C THR A 113 14.28 -11.53 1.87
N LEU A 114 13.55 -11.30 0.80
CA LEU A 114 14.03 -11.37 -0.57
C LEU A 114 14.24 -9.95 -1.07
N PRO A 115 15.49 -9.45 -1.10
CA PRO A 115 15.75 -8.11 -1.64
C PRO A 115 15.46 -8.08 -3.13
N TYR A 116 15.14 -6.90 -3.64
CA TYR A 116 15.04 -6.68 -5.08
C TYR A 116 16.43 -6.70 -5.69
N SER A 117 16.60 -7.36 -6.84
CA SER A 117 17.84 -7.36 -7.57
C SER A 117 18.00 -6.06 -8.37
N GLU A 118 19.23 -5.73 -8.78
CA GLU A 118 19.50 -4.57 -9.64
C GLU A 118 18.81 -4.65 -11.01
N GLU A 119 18.44 -5.87 -11.44
CA GLU A 119 17.75 -6.13 -12.71
C GLU A 119 16.21 -5.99 -12.58
N GLU A 120 15.70 -5.97 -11.37
CA GLU A 120 14.28 -5.80 -11.11
C GLU A 120 13.95 -4.31 -10.99
N CYS A 121 13.05 -3.85 -11.86
CA CYS A 121 12.53 -2.51 -11.77
C CYS A 121 11.57 -2.42 -10.58
N VAL A 122 11.83 -1.47 -9.69
CA VAL A 122 10.93 -1.15 -8.56
C VAL A 122 10.67 0.34 -8.58
N GLU A 123 9.43 0.70 -8.84
CA GLU A 123 9.00 2.10 -8.83
C GLU A 123 8.19 2.42 -7.57
N TYR A 124 8.38 3.63 -7.06
CA TYR A 124 7.59 4.19 -5.97
C TYR A 124 6.92 5.46 -6.45
N SER A 125 5.60 5.46 -6.43
CA SER A 125 4.77 6.58 -6.85
C SER A 125 3.87 7.04 -5.71
N ALA A 126 3.57 8.33 -5.67
CA ALA A 126 2.56 8.88 -4.76
C ALA A 126 1.90 10.08 -5.42
N SER A 127 0.59 10.24 -5.22
CA SER A 127 -0.10 11.48 -5.55
C SER A 127 0.27 12.57 -4.55
N SER A 128 0.45 13.81 -5.02
CA SER A 128 0.70 14.96 -4.15
C SER A 128 -0.43 15.24 -3.15
N ASP A 129 -1.63 14.77 -3.47
CA ASP A 129 -2.85 15.00 -2.69
C ASP A 129 -3.24 13.76 -1.87
N SER A 130 -2.44 12.69 -1.93
CA SER A 130 -2.70 11.46 -1.19
C SER A 130 -2.36 11.65 0.29
N VAL A 131 -3.27 11.23 1.14
CA VAL A 131 -3.06 11.01 2.57
C VAL A 131 -2.86 9.51 2.85
N ALA A 132 -2.15 8.85 1.95
CA ALA A 132 -1.95 7.41 1.98
C ALA A 132 -1.41 6.93 3.33
N ARG A 133 -1.98 5.83 3.81
CA ARG A 133 -1.56 5.15 5.04
C ARG A 133 -0.79 3.87 4.77
N GLY A 134 -0.41 3.64 3.53
CA GLY A 134 0.28 2.45 3.11
C GLY A 134 0.61 2.47 1.64
N PHE A 135 0.69 1.28 1.07
CA PHE A 135 1.02 1.08 -0.33
C PHE A 135 0.09 0.06 -0.98
N LEU A 136 -0.31 0.35 -2.20
CA LEU A 136 -0.72 -0.69 -3.14
C LEU A 136 0.53 -1.17 -3.87
N THR A 137 0.73 -2.46 -3.89
CA THR A 137 1.82 -3.11 -4.62
C THR A 137 1.24 -3.82 -5.82
N ILE A 138 1.77 -3.52 -7.00
CA ILE A 138 1.47 -4.22 -8.25
C ILE A 138 2.64 -5.16 -8.51
N ALA A 139 2.40 -6.46 -8.46
CA ALA A 139 3.38 -7.47 -8.83
C ALA A 139 3.03 -8.00 -10.24
N THR A 140 3.85 -7.66 -11.21
CA THR A 140 3.70 -8.05 -12.62
C THR A 140 4.57 -9.27 -12.91
N MET A 141 3.92 -10.37 -13.32
CA MET A 141 4.57 -11.66 -13.57
C MET A 141 4.24 -12.15 -14.97
N ASP A 142 5.22 -12.18 -15.87
CA ASP A 142 5.09 -12.79 -17.18
C ASP A 142 5.26 -14.32 -17.06
N LEU A 143 4.15 -15.03 -17.11
CA LEU A 143 4.13 -16.50 -17.04
C LEU A 143 4.62 -17.18 -18.32
N THR A 144 4.81 -16.44 -19.40
CA THR A 144 5.39 -16.95 -20.66
C THR A 144 6.92 -16.97 -20.62
N ASN A 145 7.53 -16.21 -19.71
CA ASN A 145 8.95 -16.13 -19.50
C ASN A 145 9.42 -17.15 -18.47
N HIS A 146 10.31 -18.06 -18.86
CA HIS A 146 10.84 -19.10 -17.98
C HIS A 146 11.72 -18.56 -16.85
N ASN A 147 12.29 -17.37 -16.99
CA ASN A 147 13.16 -16.76 -15.99
C ASN A 147 12.37 -16.05 -14.87
N MET A 148 11.04 -15.89 -15.05
CA MET A 148 10.15 -15.28 -14.08
C MET A 148 10.70 -13.97 -13.46
N ILE A 149 11.13 -13.08 -14.34
CA ILE A 149 11.44 -11.71 -13.93
C ILE A 149 10.12 -11.09 -13.49
N MET A 150 10.15 -10.53 -12.30
CA MET A 150 8.99 -9.86 -11.69
C MET A 150 9.28 -8.37 -11.61
N GLU A 151 8.41 -7.57 -12.19
CA GLU A 151 8.38 -6.15 -11.95
C GLU A 151 7.49 -5.86 -10.74
N VAL A 152 7.86 -4.89 -9.92
CA VAL A 152 7.11 -4.53 -8.73
C VAL A 152 7.01 -3.03 -8.60
N ASP A 153 5.78 -2.52 -8.60
CA ASP A 153 5.49 -1.11 -8.42
C ASP A 153 4.75 -0.88 -7.11
N HIS A 154 5.13 0.16 -6.41
CA HIS A 154 4.48 0.59 -5.20
C HIS A 154 3.88 1.98 -5.38
N ILE A 155 2.59 2.11 -5.12
CA ILE A 155 1.94 3.42 -5.07
C ILE A 155 1.48 3.71 -3.65
N GLY A 156 1.87 4.88 -3.13
CA GLY A 156 1.36 5.39 -1.87
C GLY A 156 -0.15 5.58 -1.96
N SER A 157 -0.91 4.71 -1.30
CA SER A 157 -2.37 4.68 -1.35
C SER A 157 -2.94 4.01 -0.12
N SER A 158 -4.18 4.33 0.19
CA SER A 158 -5.01 3.53 1.07
C SER A 158 -5.63 2.36 0.30
N TRP A 159 -6.60 1.66 0.87
CA TRP A 159 -7.33 0.62 0.13
C TRP A 159 -8.07 1.25 -1.05
N ALA A 160 -7.91 0.67 -2.26
CA ALA A 160 -8.56 1.15 -3.46
C ALA A 160 -9.36 0.05 -4.17
N ASN A 161 -10.42 0.46 -4.88
CA ASN A 161 -11.09 -0.38 -5.86
C ASN A 161 -10.23 -0.48 -7.11
N VAL A 162 -10.12 -1.67 -7.69
CA VAL A 162 -9.23 -1.95 -8.82
C VAL A 162 -10.03 -2.35 -10.04
N TYR A 163 -9.84 -1.61 -11.11
CA TYR A 163 -10.42 -1.88 -12.43
C TYR A 163 -9.31 -2.18 -13.43
N SER A 164 -9.55 -3.13 -14.32
CA SER A 164 -8.57 -3.49 -15.34
C SER A 164 -9.27 -3.73 -16.67
N SER A 165 -8.71 -3.15 -17.71
CA SER A 165 -8.99 -3.49 -19.11
C SER A 165 -7.80 -4.26 -19.70
N GLN A 166 -7.77 -4.43 -21.03
CA GLN A 166 -6.65 -5.05 -21.72
C GLN A 166 -5.37 -4.19 -21.64
N ASN A 167 -5.51 -2.85 -21.65
CA ASN A 167 -4.38 -1.93 -21.78
C ASN A 167 -4.24 -0.97 -20.58
N ALA A 168 -5.18 -0.98 -19.64
CA ALA A 168 -5.16 -0.06 -18.51
C ALA A 168 -5.53 -0.74 -17.21
N LEU A 169 -4.81 -0.37 -16.15
CA LEU A 169 -5.10 -0.68 -14.77
C LEU A 169 -5.44 0.62 -14.06
N VAL A 170 -6.55 0.63 -13.34
CA VAL A 170 -7.07 1.83 -12.67
C VAL A 170 -7.32 1.53 -11.21
N PHE A 171 -6.78 2.36 -10.33
CA PHE A 171 -7.09 2.36 -8.91
C PHE A 171 -8.01 3.54 -8.59
N ALA A 172 -9.09 3.28 -7.89
CA ALA A 172 -9.99 4.28 -7.36
C ALA A 172 -9.90 4.25 -5.82
N GLU A 173 -9.17 5.20 -5.27
CA GLU A 173 -8.92 5.34 -3.84
C GLU A 173 -9.90 6.34 -3.24
N PRO A 174 -10.85 5.93 -2.39
CA PRO A 174 -11.70 6.87 -1.67
C PRO A 174 -10.86 7.75 -0.75
N THR A 175 -11.11 9.06 -0.77
CA THR A 175 -10.44 10.01 0.15
C THR A 175 -11.05 9.99 1.55
N ASN A 176 -12.06 9.13 1.77
CA ASN A 176 -12.75 8.99 3.01
C ASN A 176 -11.87 8.42 4.10
N ASP A 177 -11.40 9.29 4.98
CA ASP A 177 -10.91 8.88 6.27
C ASP A 177 -12.09 8.61 7.22
N TRP A 178 -12.17 7.41 7.75
CA TRP A 178 -13.15 6.95 8.75
C TRP A 178 -13.15 7.79 10.04
N TRP A 179 -12.23 8.77 10.15
CA TRP A 179 -12.02 9.62 11.33
C TRP A 179 -12.84 10.92 11.35
N TRP A 180 -13.69 11.16 10.38
CA TRP A 180 -14.54 12.36 10.27
C TRP A 180 -15.62 12.50 11.36
N PHE A 181 -15.79 11.54 12.24
CA PHE A 181 -16.71 11.65 13.39
C PHE A 181 -16.48 12.88 14.27
N TRP A 182 -15.39 13.61 14.09
CA TRP A 182 -15.03 14.79 14.90
C TRP A 182 -15.29 16.13 14.21
N GLY A 183 -16.18 16.17 13.23
CA GLY A 183 -16.86 17.36 12.75
C GLY A 183 -15.99 18.36 11.98
N ASN A 184 -15.94 18.21 10.67
CA ASN A 184 -15.76 19.34 9.74
C ASN A 184 -16.93 19.32 8.77
N ASP A 185 -17.75 20.38 8.82
CA ASP A 185 -18.90 20.56 7.92
C ASP A 185 -18.49 20.83 6.45
N ASP A 186 -17.19 20.96 6.15
CA ASP A 186 -16.64 21.22 4.81
C ASP A 186 -16.06 19.96 4.15
N TYR A 187 -16.50 18.78 4.54
CA TYR A 187 -15.99 17.54 3.98
C TYR A 187 -16.62 17.23 2.61
N GLU A 188 -15.77 17.14 1.60
CA GLU A 188 -16.17 16.81 0.24
C GLU A 188 -15.75 15.38 -0.10
N ASP A 189 -16.72 14.48 -0.30
CA ASP A 189 -16.45 13.12 -0.78
C ASP A 189 -15.72 13.20 -2.11
N ALA A 190 -14.57 12.56 -2.17
CA ALA A 190 -13.80 12.49 -3.41
C ALA A 190 -13.12 11.12 -3.56
N THR A 191 -12.70 10.83 -4.76
CA THR A 191 -11.94 9.63 -5.12
C THR A 191 -10.70 10.04 -5.89
N ASN A 192 -9.54 9.60 -5.43
CA ASN A 192 -8.30 9.68 -6.20
C ASN A 192 -8.28 8.53 -7.22
N ILE A 193 -7.98 8.86 -8.45
CA ILE A 193 -7.89 7.90 -9.56
C ILE A 193 -6.43 7.84 -9.99
N HIS A 194 -5.85 6.63 -10.00
CA HIS A 194 -4.51 6.36 -10.52
C HIS A 194 -4.63 5.44 -11.72
N VAL A 195 -3.94 5.78 -12.81
CA VAL A 195 -4.01 5.05 -14.07
C VAL A 195 -2.62 4.57 -14.46
N PHE A 196 -2.55 3.31 -14.84
CA PHE A 196 -1.33 2.65 -15.34
C PHE A 196 -1.58 2.06 -16.72
N ASP A 197 -0.59 2.17 -17.60
CA ASP A 197 -0.52 1.43 -18.86
C ASP A 197 -0.03 0.02 -18.58
N ILE A 198 -0.76 -0.97 -19.07
CA ILE A 198 -0.44 -2.40 -18.98
C ILE A 198 -0.42 -3.07 -20.36
N SER A 199 -0.27 -2.29 -21.42
CA SER A 199 -0.21 -2.82 -22.80
C SER A 199 1.06 -3.64 -23.06
N ASP A 200 2.15 -3.39 -22.34
CA ASP A 200 3.34 -4.23 -22.35
C ASP A 200 3.18 -5.38 -21.34
N PRO A 201 3.26 -6.65 -21.76
CA PRO A 201 3.17 -7.78 -20.84
C PRO A 201 4.23 -7.79 -19.73
N GLY A 202 5.40 -7.23 -19.99
CA GLY A 202 6.55 -7.22 -19.06
C GLY A 202 6.53 -6.10 -18.05
N SER A 203 5.68 -5.07 -18.23
CA SER A 203 5.74 -3.86 -17.42
C SER A 203 4.39 -3.27 -17.04
N THR A 204 4.41 -2.43 -16.02
CA THR A 204 3.28 -1.61 -15.57
C THR A 204 3.76 -0.17 -15.43
N THR A 205 3.32 0.72 -16.30
CA THR A 205 3.83 2.09 -16.34
C THR A 205 2.79 3.06 -15.79
N TYR A 206 3.16 3.84 -14.78
CA TYR A 206 2.31 4.89 -14.25
C TYR A 206 2.06 5.98 -15.31
N LEU A 207 0.80 6.31 -15.56
CA LEU A 207 0.40 7.33 -16.54
C LEU A 207 0.03 8.66 -15.88
N ALA A 208 -0.91 8.60 -14.94
CA ALA A 208 -1.46 9.81 -14.35
C ALA A 208 -2.27 9.51 -13.08
N SER A 209 -2.43 10.54 -12.25
CA SER A 209 -3.45 10.61 -11.20
C SER A 209 -4.37 11.80 -11.42
N GLY A 210 -5.58 11.67 -10.91
CA GLY A 210 -6.57 12.72 -10.88
C GLY A 210 -7.51 12.54 -9.69
N ARG A 211 -8.32 13.57 -9.43
CA ARG A 211 -9.32 13.55 -8.36
C ARG A 211 -10.69 13.84 -8.93
N VAL A 212 -11.67 13.11 -8.51
CA VAL A 212 -13.09 13.33 -8.85
C VAL A 212 -13.90 13.44 -7.57
N LEU A 213 -14.96 14.28 -7.60
CA LEU A 213 -15.90 14.39 -6.51
C LEU A 213 -16.83 13.18 -6.48
N GLY A 214 -17.12 12.69 -5.28
CA GLY A 214 -17.94 11.52 -5.04
C GLY A 214 -17.14 10.23 -4.88
N THR A 215 -17.85 9.14 -4.63
CA THR A 215 -17.30 7.80 -4.45
C THR A 215 -17.59 6.93 -5.65
N VAL A 216 -16.62 6.11 -6.04
CA VAL A 216 -16.80 5.07 -7.06
C VAL A 216 -17.50 3.90 -6.40
N GLN A 217 -18.58 3.43 -7.01
CA GLN A 217 -19.31 2.21 -6.60
C GLN A 217 -18.93 1.07 -7.52
N ASP A 218 -18.89 -0.16 -6.97
CA ASP A 218 -18.71 -1.41 -7.73
C ASP A 218 -19.90 -1.70 -8.64
#